data_21b42a163f67c86cf529aefbc83a2986
#
_entry.id   21b42a163f67c86cf529aefbc83a2986
#
_cell.length_a   1.000
_cell.length_b   1.000
_cell.length_c   1.000
_cell.angle_alpha   90.00
_cell.angle_beta   90.00
_cell.angle_gamma   90.00
#
_symmetry.space_group_name_H-M   'P 1'
#
loop_
_entity.id
_entity.type
_entity.pdbx_description
1 polymer ?
#
loop_
_entity_poly.entity_id
_entity_poly.type
_entity_poly.pdbx_seq_one_letter_code
_entity_poly.pdbx_strand_id
1 'polypeptide(L)'
;CPPVTPTWHHLPPSSESIHHFNTKRYDTAKVGRFKINKKLGLDPSGDSRQLGISDITAVLRYLLALHAGQAEVVCAEGAASVAVETDDIDHFGNRRIRAVGELIQNQVRTGLSRLDRMVRERMTTQEAEAITPSSLINIRPIVAAIKEFFGTSQLSQFMDQNNPLAGLTHKRRLSALGPGGLSRDRAGMEVRDVHSSHYGRMCPIETPEGPNIG
;
A
#
# COMPACT_ATOMS: atom_id res chain seq x y z
N CYS A 1 -7.61 -30.32 35.17
CA CYS A 1 -8.48 -29.67 34.16
C CYS A 1 -7.85 -29.88 32.80
N PRO A 2 -8.55 -30.44 31.80
CA PRO A 2 -8.05 -30.50 30.44
C PRO A 2 -7.99 -29.10 29.85
N PRO A 3 -7.02 -28.77 28.97
CA PRO A 3 -6.96 -27.48 28.33
C PRO A 3 -8.22 -27.28 27.48
N VAL A 4 -8.93 -26.19 27.73
CA VAL A 4 -10.07 -25.77 26.91
C VAL A 4 -9.49 -25.29 25.59
N THR A 5 -9.52 -26.13 24.57
CA THR A 5 -9.28 -25.69 23.20
C THR A 5 -10.46 -24.80 22.80
N PRO A 6 -10.23 -23.52 22.47
CA PRO A 6 -11.31 -22.70 21.94
C PRO A 6 -11.74 -23.28 20.59
N THR A 7 -12.93 -23.85 20.54
CA THR A 7 -13.54 -24.28 19.29
C THR A 7 -14.05 -23.04 18.55
N TRP A 8 -13.28 -22.58 17.57
CA TRP A 8 -13.60 -21.46 16.68
C TRP A 8 -14.71 -21.78 15.66
N HIS A 9 -15.61 -22.72 15.98
CA HIS A 9 -16.68 -23.16 15.07
C HIS A 9 -17.89 -22.22 14.96
N HIS A 10 -17.87 -21.07 15.61
CA HIS A 10 -18.94 -20.09 15.58
C HIS A 10 -18.51 -18.69 15.10
N LEU A 11 -17.55 -18.62 14.17
CA LEU A 11 -17.46 -17.41 13.36
C LEU A 11 -18.63 -17.41 12.36
N PRO A 12 -19.41 -16.32 12.30
CA PRO A 12 -20.54 -16.27 11.37
C PRO A 12 -20.03 -16.44 9.92
N PRO A 13 -20.83 -17.01 9.01
CA PRO A 13 -20.45 -17.30 7.62
C PRO A 13 -20.18 -16.06 6.75
N SER A 14 -19.94 -14.91 7.36
CA SER A 14 -19.70 -13.61 6.70
C SER A 14 -18.24 -13.17 6.70
N SER A 15 -17.25 -14.10 6.75
CA SER A 15 -15.83 -13.74 6.56
C SER A 15 -15.57 -13.05 5.20
N GLU A 16 -16.43 -13.22 4.23
CA GLU A 16 -16.40 -12.50 2.96
C GLU A 16 -16.75 -11.00 3.08
N SER A 17 -17.40 -10.60 4.18
CA SER A 17 -17.75 -9.18 4.43
C SER A 17 -16.58 -8.36 4.95
N ILE A 18 -15.55 -9.00 5.51
CA ILE A 18 -14.36 -8.30 5.99
C ILE A 18 -13.52 -7.91 4.76
N HIS A 19 -13.29 -6.62 4.59
CA HIS A 19 -12.63 -6.03 3.43
C HIS A 19 -11.30 -6.71 3.06
N HIS A 20 -10.51 -7.10 4.05
CA HIS A 20 -9.18 -7.69 3.87
C HIS A 20 -9.18 -9.16 3.42
N PHE A 21 -10.27 -9.90 3.67
CA PHE A 21 -10.42 -11.30 3.23
C PHE A 21 -11.11 -11.43 1.88
N ASN A 22 -11.62 -10.32 1.32
CA ASN A 22 -12.28 -10.34 0.04
C ASN A 22 -11.26 -10.24 -1.10
N THR A 23 -11.13 -11.31 -1.88
CA THR A 23 -10.19 -11.45 -3.00
C THR A 23 -10.32 -10.35 -4.05
N LYS A 24 -11.51 -9.78 -4.20
CA LYS A 24 -11.79 -8.70 -5.17
C LYS A 24 -11.39 -7.32 -4.66
N ARG A 25 -11.20 -7.17 -3.34
CA ARG A 25 -10.96 -5.88 -2.70
C ARG A 25 -9.55 -5.71 -2.15
N TYR A 26 -8.93 -6.80 -1.74
CA TYR A 26 -7.61 -6.76 -1.11
C TYR A 26 -6.69 -7.85 -1.64
N ASP A 27 -5.46 -7.47 -1.97
CA ASP A 27 -4.38 -8.34 -2.42
C ASP A 27 -3.07 -7.82 -1.82
N THR A 28 -2.31 -8.68 -1.17
CA THR A 28 -0.99 -8.35 -0.61
C THR A 28 0.08 -8.13 -1.68
N ALA A 29 -0.21 -8.47 -2.92
CA ALA A 29 0.73 -8.59 -4.02
C ALA A 29 1.90 -9.56 -3.72
N LYS A 30 2.77 -9.81 -4.70
CA LYS A 30 3.90 -10.74 -4.52
C LYS A 30 4.89 -10.27 -3.45
N VAL A 31 5.22 -8.98 -3.46
CA VAL A 31 6.21 -8.40 -2.53
C VAL A 31 5.69 -8.39 -1.10
N GLY A 32 4.43 -8.02 -0.88
CA GLY A 32 3.82 -8.04 0.44
C GLY A 32 3.75 -9.46 1.00
N ARG A 33 3.32 -10.45 0.19
CA ARG A 33 3.29 -11.85 0.60
C ARG A 33 4.69 -12.37 0.95
N PHE A 34 5.67 -12.08 0.12
CA PHE A 34 7.05 -12.47 0.39
C PHE A 34 7.56 -11.89 1.73
N LYS A 35 7.30 -10.62 2.01
CA LYS A 35 7.71 -9.99 3.29
C LYS A 35 7.01 -10.62 4.49
N ILE A 36 5.72 -10.90 4.39
CA ILE A 36 4.96 -11.58 5.45
C ILE A 36 5.56 -12.97 5.71
N ASN A 37 5.75 -13.76 4.66
CA ASN A 37 6.28 -15.12 4.79
C ASN A 37 7.69 -15.10 5.39
N LYS A 38 8.56 -14.21 4.92
CA LYS A 38 9.92 -14.05 5.45
C LYS A 38 9.94 -13.65 6.92
N LYS A 39 9.09 -12.70 7.34
CA LYS A 39 9.05 -12.21 8.72
C LYS A 39 8.49 -13.22 9.69
N LEU A 40 7.53 -14.03 9.27
CA LEU A 40 6.86 -15.02 10.11
C LEU A 40 7.40 -16.45 9.95
N GLY A 41 8.42 -16.64 9.12
CA GLY A 41 8.99 -17.96 8.85
C GLY A 41 8.06 -18.91 8.12
N LEU A 42 7.06 -18.38 7.40
CA LEU A 42 6.09 -19.18 6.65
C LEU A 42 6.71 -19.66 5.33
N ASP A 43 6.14 -20.73 4.76
CA ASP A 43 6.60 -21.29 3.50
C ASP A 43 6.62 -20.22 2.37
N PRO A 44 7.78 -19.94 1.78
CA PRO A 44 7.91 -18.96 0.70
C PRO A 44 7.22 -19.40 -0.61
N SER A 45 6.94 -20.71 -0.78
CA SER A 45 6.27 -21.24 -1.95
C SER A 45 4.74 -21.02 -1.95
N GLY A 46 4.18 -20.58 -0.84
CA GLY A 46 2.77 -20.25 -0.71
C GLY A 46 2.37 -19.10 -1.65
N ASP A 47 1.77 -19.41 -2.80
CA ASP A 47 1.41 -18.43 -3.84
C ASP A 47 0.10 -17.67 -3.54
N SER A 48 -0.49 -17.91 -2.35
CA SER A 48 -1.69 -17.20 -1.91
C SER A 48 -1.40 -15.75 -1.57
N ARG A 49 -1.88 -14.82 -2.39
CA ARG A 49 -1.78 -13.38 -2.14
C ARG A 49 -2.82 -12.84 -1.17
N GLN A 50 -3.68 -13.73 -0.69
CA GLN A 50 -4.75 -13.35 0.24
C GLN A 50 -4.27 -13.47 1.68
N LEU A 51 -4.79 -12.60 2.55
CA LEU A 51 -4.64 -12.77 3.98
C LEU A 51 -5.59 -13.85 4.48
N GLY A 52 -5.06 -14.80 5.22
CA GLY A 52 -5.82 -15.83 5.90
C GLY A 52 -5.89 -15.59 7.42
N ILE A 53 -6.75 -16.31 8.09
CA ILE A 53 -6.81 -16.33 9.56
C ILE A 53 -5.49 -16.85 10.14
N SER A 54 -4.86 -17.80 9.47
CA SER A 54 -3.54 -18.32 9.81
C SER A 54 -2.46 -17.22 9.84
N ASP A 55 -2.49 -16.28 8.90
CA ASP A 55 -1.54 -15.16 8.87
C ASP A 55 -1.75 -14.25 10.08
N ILE A 56 -3.01 -13.95 10.43
CA ILE A 56 -3.34 -13.13 11.59
C ILE A 56 -2.89 -13.80 12.88
N THR A 57 -3.15 -15.10 13.04
CA THR A 57 -2.71 -15.84 14.23
C THR A 57 -1.20 -15.89 14.33
N ALA A 58 -0.49 -16.04 13.22
CA ALA A 58 0.98 -15.98 13.17
C ALA A 58 1.51 -14.60 13.59
N VAL A 59 0.91 -13.52 13.09
CA VAL A 59 1.26 -12.14 13.49
C VAL A 59 1.01 -11.93 14.99
N LEU A 60 -0.12 -12.39 15.52
CA LEU A 60 -0.43 -12.27 16.95
C LEU A 60 0.60 -13.03 17.81
N ARG A 61 0.98 -14.25 17.41
CA ARG A 61 2.04 -15.01 18.12
C ARG A 61 3.37 -14.26 18.11
N TYR A 62 3.75 -13.69 16.97
CA TYR A 62 4.96 -12.88 16.85
C TYR A 62 4.92 -11.64 17.75
N LEU A 63 3.81 -10.90 17.78
CA LEU A 63 3.64 -9.73 18.64
C LEU A 63 3.69 -10.08 20.13
N LEU A 64 3.07 -11.19 20.53
CA LEU A 64 3.13 -11.68 21.91
C LEU A 64 4.55 -12.08 22.31
N ALA A 65 5.29 -12.75 21.42
CA ALA A 65 6.68 -13.11 21.64
C ALA A 65 7.58 -11.86 21.77
N LEU A 66 7.35 -10.86 20.91
CA LEU A 66 8.05 -9.57 20.98
C LEU A 66 7.77 -8.86 22.32
N HIS A 67 6.51 -8.83 22.77
CA HIS A 67 6.13 -8.23 24.04
C HIS A 67 6.73 -8.99 25.24
N ALA A 68 6.83 -10.31 25.14
CA ALA A 68 7.45 -11.17 26.15
C ALA A 68 8.98 -11.15 26.16
N GLY A 69 9.63 -10.45 25.21
CA GLY A 69 11.08 -10.38 25.09
C GLY A 69 11.73 -11.71 24.69
N GLN A 70 11.02 -12.58 23.99
CA GLN A 70 11.58 -13.84 23.49
C GLN A 70 12.56 -13.57 22.34
N ALA A 71 13.68 -14.32 22.29
CA ALA A 71 14.67 -14.17 21.23
C ALA A 71 14.20 -14.78 19.90
N GLU A 72 13.44 -15.87 19.96
CA GLU A 72 12.94 -16.61 18.80
C GLU A 72 11.49 -17.05 18.99
N VAL A 73 10.77 -17.21 17.89
CA VAL A 73 9.39 -17.69 17.87
C VAL A 73 9.11 -18.56 16.64
N VAL A 74 8.24 -19.56 16.81
CA VAL A 74 7.63 -20.33 15.73
C VAL A 74 6.18 -19.84 15.58
N CYS A 75 5.89 -19.14 14.49
CA CYS A 75 4.62 -18.42 14.30
C CYS A 75 3.46 -19.33 13.87
N ALA A 76 3.74 -20.44 13.18
CA ALA A 76 2.75 -21.40 12.71
C ALA A 76 3.27 -22.83 12.79
N GLU A 77 2.39 -23.82 12.74
CA GLU A 77 2.77 -25.22 12.67
C GLU A 77 3.56 -25.49 11.38
N GLY A 78 4.74 -26.08 11.51
CA GLY A 78 5.66 -26.30 10.39
C GLY A 78 6.42 -25.06 9.90
N ALA A 79 6.23 -23.91 10.53
CA ALA A 79 7.03 -22.71 10.22
C ALA A 79 8.44 -22.81 10.79
N ALA A 80 9.39 -22.13 10.13
CA ALA A 80 10.74 -21.99 10.65
C ALA A 80 10.76 -21.09 11.91
N SER A 81 11.71 -21.34 12.83
CA SER A 81 12.00 -20.42 13.91
C SER A 81 12.55 -19.11 13.34
N VAL A 82 12.04 -18.00 13.78
CA VAL A 82 12.46 -16.65 13.36
C VAL A 82 12.88 -15.83 14.56
N ALA A 83 13.93 -15.04 14.38
CA ALA A 83 14.36 -14.08 15.40
C ALA A 83 13.28 -13.00 15.61
N VAL A 84 13.02 -12.68 16.87
CA VAL A 84 12.02 -11.69 17.28
C VAL A 84 12.71 -10.35 17.47
N GLU A 85 12.48 -9.44 16.53
CA GLU A 85 13.04 -8.10 16.53
C GLU A 85 12.06 -7.06 16.01
N THR A 86 12.22 -5.82 16.45
CA THR A 86 11.46 -4.69 15.91
C THR A 86 11.95 -4.34 14.51
N ASP A 87 11.01 -3.99 13.62
CA ASP A 87 11.38 -3.54 12.28
C ASP A 87 11.90 -2.09 12.31
N ASP A 88 12.94 -1.85 11.53
CA ASP A 88 13.41 -0.51 11.23
C ASP A 88 12.52 0.07 10.10
N ILE A 89 11.54 0.90 10.50
CA ILE A 89 10.55 1.47 9.58
C ILE A 89 11.13 2.52 8.63
N ASP A 90 12.26 3.15 9.00
CA ASP A 90 12.90 4.20 8.20
C ASP A 90 13.92 3.67 7.20
N HIS A 91 14.28 2.40 7.32
CA HIS A 91 15.15 1.73 6.35
C HIS A 91 14.50 1.67 4.97
N PHE A 92 15.23 2.02 3.89
CA PHE A 92 14.70 1.97 2.51
C PHE A 92 14.22 0.59 2.05
N GLY A 93 14.63 -0.48 2.70
CA GLY A 93 14.04 -1.81 2.51
C GLY A 93 12.56 -1.89 2.89
N ASN A 94 12.09 -1.04 3.81
CA ASN A 94 10.71 -0.98 4.30
C ASN A 94 9.96 0.26 3.80
N ARG A 95 10.66 1.26 3.31
CA ARG A 95 10.13 2.52 2.76
C ARG A 95 10.15 2.47 1.24
N ARG A 96 9.02 2.19 0.63
CA ARG A 96 8.90 2.08 -0.82
C ARG A 96 8.71 3.45 -1.48
N ILE A 97 9.46 3.70 -2.54
CA ILE A 97 9.28 4.87 -3.39
C ILE A 97 8.24 4.56 -4.47
N ARG A 98 7.27 5.44 -4.63
CA ARG A 98 6.28 5.37 -5.70
C ARG A 98 6.65 6.34 -6.81
N ALA A 99 6.90 5.82 -8.01
CA ALA A 99 7.17 6.63 -9.18
C ALA A 99 5.88 7.22 -9.77
N VAL A 100 6.03 8.20 -10.66
CA VAL A 100 4.92 8.89 -11.33
C VAL A 100 4.00 7.93 -12.10
N GLY A 101 4.55 6.88 -12.71
CA GLY A 101 3.77 5.88 -13.44
C GLY A 101 2.74 5.18 -12.54
N GLU A 102 3.10 4.82 -11.32
CA GLU A 102 2.18 4.21 -10.35
C GLU A 102 1.08 5.19 -9.92
N LEU A 103 1.43 6.46 -9.72
CA LEU A 103 0.46 7.48 -9.34
C LEU A 103 -0.59 7.70 -10.43
N ILE A 104 -0.15 7.77 -11.70
CA ILE A 104 -1.04 7.89 -12.86
C ILE A 104 -1.87 6.62 -13.03
N GLN A 105 -1.28 5.43 -12.89
CA GLN A 105 -2.01 4.16 -12.95
C GLN A 105 -3.17 4.12 -11.96
N ASN A 106 -2.96 4.61 -10.73
CA ASN A 106 -4.01 4.66 -9.72
C ASN A 106 -5.16 5.59 -10.14
N GLN A 107 -4.87 6.71 -10.80
CA GLN A 107 -5.91 7.62 -11.32
C GLN A 107 -6.69 6.99 -12.48
N VAL A 108 -6.00 6.33 -13.40
CA VAL A 108 -6.65 5.59 -14.50
C VAL A 108 -7.54 4.48 -13.93
N ARG A 109 -7.07 3.73 -12.94
CA ARG A 109 -7.86 2.69 -12.26
C ARG A 109 -9.12 3.26 -11.62
N THR A 110 -9.02 4.40 -10.95
CA THR A 110 -10.17 5.10 -10.36
C THR A 110 -11.16 5.55 -11.44
N GLY A 111 -10.65 6.12 -12.54
CA GLY A 111 -11.49 6.50 -13.69
C GLY A 111 -12.19 5.31 -14.33
N LEU A 112 -11.50 4.18 -14.51
CA LEU A 112 -12.08 2.95 -15.03
C LEU A 112 -13.15 2.34 -14.11
N SER A 113 -12.93 2.37 -12.79
CA SER A 113 -13.94 1.89 -11.83
C SER A 113 -15.22 2.75 -11.86
N ARG A 114 -15.08 4.07 -12.02
CA ARG A 114 -16.23 4.97 -12.22
C ARG A 114 -16.95 4.69 -13.55
N LEU A 115 -16.18 4.40 -14.60
CA LEU A 115 -16.73 4.04 -15.91
C LEU A 115 -17.49 2.70 -15.85
N ASP A 116 -16.89 1.66 -15.23
CA ASP A 116 -17.53 0.34 -15.08
C ASP A 116 -18.89 0.46 -14.38
N ARG A 117 -18.94 1.22 -13.27
CA ARG A 117 -20.21 1.45 -12.57
C ARG A 117 -21.25 2.13 -13.48
N MET A 118 -20.86 3.16 -14.21
CA MET A 118 -21.75 3.90 -15.11
C MET A 118 -22.26 3.02 -16.27
N VAL A 119 -21.36 2.17 -16.82
CA VAL A 119 -21.75 1.22 -17.89
C VAL A 119 -22.78 0.23 -17.35
N ARG A 120 -22.59 -0.33 -16.17
CA ARG A 120 -23.56 -1.25 -15.54
C ARG A 120 -24.91 -0.58 -15.30
N GLU A 121 -24.92 0.65 -14.78
CA GLU A 121 -26.16 1.42 -14.59
C GLU A 121 -26.89 1.63 -15.93
N ARG A 122 -26.18 1.97 -17.01
CA ARG A 122 -26.79 2.15 -18.33
C ARG A 122 -27.31 0.85 -18.92
N MET A 123 -26.58 -0.25 -18.73
CA MET A 123 -27.03 -1.58 -19.21
C MET A 123 -28.32 -2.04 -18.54
N THR A 124 -28.61 -1.59 -17.32
CA THR A 124 -29.84 -1.94 -16.61
C THR A 124 -31.01 -1.01 -16.96
N THR A 125 -30.74 0.21 -17.43
CA THR A 125 -31.76 1.23 -17.68
C THR A 125 -32.14 1.39 -19.14
N GLN A 126 -31.31 0.97 -20.08
CA GLN A 126 -31.58 1.09 -21.53
C GLN A 126 -32.21 -0.18 -22.10
N GLU A 127 -33.05 0.01 -23.12
CA GLU A 127 -33.64 -1.09 -23.87
C GLU A 127 -32.58 -1.87 -24.66
N ALA A 128 -32.62 -3.19 -24.63
CA ALA A 128 -31.64 -4.07 -25.22
C ALA A 128 -31.35 -3.82 -26.71
N GLU A 129 -32.37 -3.40 -27.47
CA GLU A 129 -32.25 -3.15 -28.90
C GLU A 129 -31.50 -1.86 -29.25
N ALA A 130 -31.42 -0.90 -28.31
CA ALA A 130 -30.74 0.39 -28.50
C ALA A 130 -29.28 0.39 -28.00
N ILE A 131 -28.81 -0.70 -27.40
CA ILE A 131 -27.50 -0.78 -26.80
C ILE A 131 -26.40 -0.94 -27.86
N THR A 132 -25.54 0.05 -27.96
CA THR A 132 -24.28 -0.01 -28.72
C THR A 132 -23.09 0.28 -27.81
N PRO A 133 -21.89 -0.24 -28.10
CA PRO A 133 -20.70 0.08 -27.30
C PRO A 133 -20.44 1.58 -27.17
N SER A 134 -20.69 2.35 -28.21
CA SER A 134 -20.52 3.82 -28.20
C SER A 134 -21.54 4.55 -27.33
N SER A 135 -22.76 4.01 -27.15
CA SER A 135 -23.77 4.61 -26.26
C SER A 135 -23.49 4.32 -24.79
N LEU A 136 -22.86 3.18 -24.50
CA LEU A 136 -22.53 2.76 -23.13
C LEU A 136 -21.28 3.42 -22.59
N ILE A 137 -20.23 3.51 -23.43
CA ILE A 137 -18.90 3.96 -23.00
C ILE A 137 -18.84 5.49 -23.03
N ASN A 138 -18.50 6.09 -21.87
CA ASN A 138 -18.25 7.50 -21.74
C ASN A 138 -16.86 7.73 -21.11
N ILE A 139 -15.95 8.33 -21.85
CA ILE A 139 -14.57 8.57 -21.42
C ILE A 139 -14.42 9.69 -20.38
N ARG A 140 -15.45 10.49 -20.14
CA ARG A 140 -15.40 11.65 -19.23
C ARG A 140 -14.91 11.32 -17.82
N PRO A 141 -15.28 10.22 -17.16
CA PRO A 141 -14.78 9.88 -15.83
C PRO A 141 -13.27 9.66 -15.78
N ILE A 142 -12.69 9.06 -16.83
CA ILE A 142 -11.24 8.83 -16.92
C ILE A 142 -10.52 10.16 -17.11
N VAL A 143 -10.98 10.97 -18.06
CA VAL A 143 -10.41 12.29 -18.33
C VAL A 143 -10.51 13.19 -17.09
N ALA A 144 -11.64 13.15 -16.38
CA ALA A 144 -11.85 13.91 -15.15
C ALA A 144 -10.85 13.49 -14.05
N ALA A 145 -10.65 12.19 -13.83
CA ALA A 145 -9.72 11.69 -12.82
C ALA A 145 -8.27 12.11 -13.12
N ILE A 146 -7.85 12.06 -14.39
CA ILE A 146 -6.51 12.50 -14.80
C ILE A 146 -6.36 14.02 -14.64
N LYS A 147 -7.35 14.81 -15.07
CA LYS A 147 -7.33 16.28 -14.90
C LYS A 147 -7.32 16.67 -13.43
N GLU A 148 -8.10 15.99 -12.59
CA GLU A 148 -8.11 16.19 -11.15
C GLU A 148 -6.72 15.97 -10.54
N PHE A 149 -6.03 14.90 -10.92
CA PHE A 149 -4.67 14.61 -10.45
C PHE A 149 -3.70 15.73 -10.83
N PHE A 150 -3.63 16.12 -12.11
CA PHE A 150 -2.69 17.16 -12.55
C PHE A 150 -3.04 18.56 -12.05
N GLY A 151 -4.31 18.85 -11.76
CA GLY A 151 -4.76 20.15 -11.29
C GLY A 151 -4.74 20.35 -9.77
N THR A 152 -4.94 19.28 -8.99
CA THR A 152 -5.15 19.41 -7.53
C THR A 152 -4.21 18.58 -6.68
N SER A 153 -3.45 17.64 -7.27
CA SER A 153 -2.53 16.80 -6.50
C SER A 153 -1.34 17.62 -5.97
N GLN A 154 -1.01 17.41 -4.70
CA GLN A 154 0.17 18.00 -4.08
C GLN A 154 1.49 17.55 -4.75
N LEU A 155 1.50 16.41 -5.43
CA LEU A 155 2.67 15.87 -6.12
C LEU A 155 2.80 16.39 -7.56
N SER A 156 1.76 17.00 -8.11
CA SER A 156 1.78 17.70 -9.39
C SER A 156 2.10 19.18 -9.13
N GLN A 157 3.28 19.61 -9.50
CA GLN A 157 3.80 20.93 -9.19
C GLN A 157 4.27 21.63 -10.46
N PHE A 158 4.33 22.97 -10.44
CA PHE A 158 5.01 23.73 -11.47
C PHE A 158 6.48 23.36 -11.51
N MET A 159 6.99 23.07 -12.71
CA MET A 159 8.38 22.71 -12.91
C MET A 159 9.29 23.91 -12.74
N ASP A 160 10.40 23.73 -12.01
CA ASP A 160 11.46 24.71 -11.91
C ASP A 160 12.17 24.84 -13.26
N GLN A 161 12.19 26.06 -13.84
CA GLN A 161 12.70 26.31 -15.19
C GLN A 161 13.83 27.35 -15.22
N ASN A 162 14.46 27.66 -14.07
CA ASN A 162 15.55 28.61 -13.99
C ASN A 162 16.74 28.22 -14.86
N ASN A 163 17.10 26.94 -14.83
CA ASN A 163 18.11 26.32 -15.68
C ASN A 163 17.78 24.83 -15.86
N PRO A 164 18.42 24.13 -16.83
CA PRO A 164 18.17 22.70 -17.04
C PRO A 164 18.44 21.82 -15.83
N LEU A 165 19.45 22.17 -15.02
CA LEU A 165 19.80 21.43 -13.80
C LEU A 165 18.71 21.54 -12.71
N ALA A 166 18.14 22.74 -12.54
CA ALA A 166 17.04 22.96 -11.60
C ALA A 166 15.82 22.09 -11.97
N GLY A 167 15.48 22.00 -13.26
CA GLY A 167 14.41 21.13 -13.74
C GLY A 167 14.70 19.64 -13.50
N LEU A 168 15.93 19.19 -13.71
CA LEU A 168 16.33 17.82 -13.43
C LEU A 168 16.22 17.48 -11.94
N THR A 169 16.75 18.34 -11.08
CA THR A 169 16.69 18.18 -9.62
C THR A 169 15.23 18.13 -9.13
N HIS A 170 14.37 19.00 -9.64
CA HIS A 170 12.95 19.01 -9.31
C HIS A 170 12.26 17.68 -9.65
N LYS A 171 12.53 17.12 -10.82
CA LYS A 171 11.97 15.83 -11.26
C LYS A 171 12.46 14.64 -10.42
N ARG A 172 13.64 14.74 -9.81
CA ARG A 172 14.23 13.70 -8.96
C ARG A 172 13.90 13.85 -7.48
N ARG A 173 13.16 14.88 -7.09
CA ARG A 173 12.79 15.15 -5.71
C ARG A 173 11.89 14.05 -5.16
N LEU A 174 12.21 13.56 -3.96
CA LEU A 174 11.40 12.62 -3.19
C LEU A 174 10.58 13.41 -2.15
N SER A 175 9.33 13.01 -1.95
CA SER A 175 8.46 13.59 -0.93
C SER A 175 7.81 12.48 -0.11
N ALA A 176 7.80 12.63 1.21
CA ALA A 176 7.05 11.74 2.10
C ALA A 176 5.57 12.15 2.22
N LEU A 177 5.22 13.34 1.73
CA LEU A 177 3.87 13.90 1.80
C LEU A 177 3.01 13.43 0.62
N GLY A 178 1.70 13.63 0.74
CA GLY A 178 0.75 13.39 -0.33
C GLY A 178 -0.13 12.16 -0.13
N PRO A 179 -0.92 11.78 -1.14
CA PRO A 179 -1.85 10.64 -1.05
C PRO A 179 -1.12 9.32 -0.75
N GLY A 180 -1.48 8.68 0.36
CA GLY A 180 -0.85 7.44 0.84
C GLY A 180 0.52 7.64 1.49
N GLY A 181 0.93 8.88 1.72
CA GLY A 181 2.10 9.26 2.51
C GLY A 181 1.71 9.83 3.88
N LEU A 182 2.64 10.57 4.47
CA LEU A 182 2.45 11.24 5.75
C LEU A 182 1.73 12.58 5.60
N SER A 183 0.99 13.00 6.63
CA SER A 183 0.56 14.39 6.79
C SER A 183 1.63 15.16 7.56
N ARG A 184 1.70 16.49 7.35
CA ARG A 184 2.67 17.34 8.06
C ARG A 184 2.60 17.20 9.57
N ASP A 185 1.40 17.12 10.12
CA ASP A 185 1.16 17.03 11.58
C ASP A 185 1.57 15.68 12.16
N ARG A 186 1.62 14.62 11.35
CA ARG A 186 2.01 13.26 11.75
C ARG A 186 3.47 12.93 11.45
N ALA A 187 4.19 13.79 10.75
CA ALA A 187 5.60 13.63 10.46
C ALA A 187 6.42 14.04 11.69
N GLY A 188 6.74 13.09 12.56
CA GLY A 188 7.66 13.27 13.69
C GLY A 188 9.10 13.56 13.23
N MET A 189 9.98 13.82 14.18
CA MET A 189 11.39 14.08 13.89
C MET A 189 12.09 12.85 13.30
N GLU A 190 11.71 11.65 13.73
CA GLU A 190 12.33 10.39 13.31
C GLU A 190 12.30 10.18 11.79
N VAL A 191 11.14 10.45 11.15
CA VAL A 191 11.01 10.30 9.69
C VAL A 191 11.70 11.40 8.88
N ARG A 192 12.17 12.47 9.56
CA ARG A 192 12.89 13.61 8.97
C ARG A 192 14.40 13.47 9.08
N ASP A 193 14.87 12.57 9.95
CA ASP A 193 16.27 12.33 10.18
C ASP A 193 16.92 11.57 9.01
N VAL A 194 18.22 11.70 8.91
CA VAL A 194 19.04 10.98 7.93
C VAL A 194 19.29 9.56 8.45
N HIS A 195 18.83 8.58 7.69
CA HIS A 195 19.06 7.18 7.98
C HIS A 195 20.29 6.66 7.24
N SER A 196 20.99 5.67 7.80
CA SER A 196 22.19 5.07 7.17
C SER A 196 21.90 4.47 5.78
N SER A 197 20.69 3.95 5.56
CA SER A 197 20.25 3.43 4.25
C SER A 197 20.06 4.49 3.17
N HIS A 198 20.11 5.79 3.52
CA HIS A 198 20.07 6.91 2.56
C HIS A 198 21.38 7.03 1.77
N TYR A 199 22.47 6.42 2.24
CA TYR A 199 23.76 6.49 1.56
C TYR A 199 23.67 6.00 0.10
N GLY A 200 24.15 6.82 -0.82
CA GLY A 200 24.08 6.57 -2.26
C GLY A 200 22.68 6.65 -2.89
N ARG A 201 21.63 7.04 -2.14
CA ARG A 201 20.23 7.09 -2.60
C ARG A 201 19.58 8.46 -2.43
N MET A 202 19.69 9.04 -1.25
CA MET A 202 19.08 10.32 -0.91
C MET A 202 20.15 11.27 -0.36
N CYS A 203 20.22 12.49 -0.91
CA CYS A 203 21.17 13.49 -0.45
C CYS A 203 20.79 13.95 0.97
N PRO A 204 21.71 13.89 1.94
CA PRO A 204 21.42 14.29 3.32
C PRO A 204 21.39 15.81 3.52
N ILE A 205 21.84 16.59 2.53
CA ILE A 205 21.98 18.05 2.63
C ILE A 205 20.88 18.77 1.86
N GLU A 206 20.47 18.24 0.70
CA GLU A 206 19.44 18.85 -0.13
C GLU A 206 18.04 18.59 0.45
N THR A 207 17.61 19.45 1.35
CA THR A 207 16.29 19.42 1.99
C THR A 207 15.68 20.81 2.04
N PRO A 208 14.35 20.95 2.02
CA PRO A 208 13.70 22.23 2.25
C PRO A 208 13.99 22.78 3.65
N GLU A 209 13.88 24.09 3.82
CA GLU A 209 13.91 24.73 5.13
C GLU A 209 12.52 24.87 5.73
N GLY A 210 12.43 24.99 7.06
CA GLY A 210 11.21 25.25 7.79
C GLY A 210 10.33 24.00 7.99
N PRO A 211 8.99 24.13 7.90
CA PRO A 211 8.06 23.04 8.27
C PRO A 211 8.20 21.76 7.42
N ASN A 212 8.82 21.85 6.27
CA ASN A 212 9.01 20.74 5.34
C ASN A 212 10.41 20.12 5.40
N ILE A 213 11.23 20.47 6.40
CA ILE A 213 12.58 19.92 6.57
C ILE A 213 12.54 18.40 6.74
N GLY A 214 13.49 17.69 6.12
CA GLY A 214 13.63 16.24 6.18
C GLY A 214 13.32 15.49 4.90
#